data_1191436978ad679df12f0ac0effa064e
#
_entry.id   1191436978ad679df12f0ac0effa064e
#
_cell.length_a   1.000
_cell.length_b   1.000
_cell.length_c   1.000
_cell.angle_alpha   90.00
_cell.angle_beta   90.00
_cell.angle_gamma   90.00
#
_symmetry.space_group_name_H-M   'P 1'
#
loop_
_entity.id
_entity.type
_entity.pdbx_description
1 polymer ?
#
loop_
_entity_poly.entity_id
_entity_poly.type
_entity_poly.pdbx_seq_one_letter_code
_entity_poly.pdbx_strand_id
1 'polypeptide(L)'
;MKRFLRIAASAAFVLLLSACARHKIIPDRKLAQIFHDAFLANAYIGSEQVDIDSLNIYEPIFAGYGYTTEDVYYTIGNFSKRKSARLGDVVERAIEMLEREGKIYNQEVAVLDTIDNVARRTFTRTVLADSLIRVG
;
A
#
# COMPACT_ATOMS: atom_id res chain seq x y z
N MET A 1 -6.35 -42.83 36.34
CA MET A 1 -5.34 -42.01 35.65
C MET A 1 -5.25 -42.25 34.13
N LYS A 2 -5.11 -43.47 33.63
CA LYS A 2 -4.96 -43.76 32.17
C LYS A 2 -6.16 -43.30 31.30
N ARG A 3 -7.39 -43.28 31.84
CA ARG A 3 -8.58 -42.83 31.10
C ARG A 3 -8.63 -41.31 30.96
N PHE A 4 -8.23 -40.55 31.97
CA PHE A 4 -8.15 -39.07 31.90
C PHE A 4 -7.09 -38.60 30.92
N LEU A 5 -5.94 -39.28 30.85
CA LEU A 5 -4.86 -38.95 29.93
C LEU A 5 -5.29 -39.17 28.45
N ARG A 6 -6.09 -40.20 28.18
CA ARG A 6 -6.62 -40.46 26.83
C ARG A 6 -7.65 -39.42 26.40
N ILE A 7 -8.51 -38.96 27.31
CA ILE A 7 -9.50 -37.91 27.05
C ILE A 7 -8.81 -36.55 26.83
N ALA A 8 -7.81 -36.21 27.62
CA ALA A 8 -7.03 -34.99 27.46
C ALA A 8 -6.24 -34.99 26.12
N ALA A 9 -5.65 -36.12 25.74
CA ALA A 9 -4.94 -36.25 24.47
C ALA A 9 -5.88 -36.15 23.25
N SER A 10 -7.10 -36.72 23.34
CA SER A 10 -8.07 -36.57 22.22
C SER A 10 -8.63 -35.17 22.11
N ALA A 11 -8.86 -34.47 23.25
CA ALA A 11 -9.29 -33.07 23.23
C ALA A 11 -8.22 -32.14 22.66
N ALA A 12 -6.96 -32.33 23.02
CA ALA A 12 -5.83 -31.60 22.44
C ALA A 12 -5.67 -31.84 20.93
N PHE A 13 -5.88 -33.07 20.48
CA PHE A 13 -5.82 -33.41 19.06
C PHE A 13 -6.96 -32.79 18.24
N VAL A 14 -8.18 -32.72 18.80
CA VAL A 14 -9.31 -32.03 18.16
C VAL A 14 -9.09 -30.53 18.09
N LEU A 15 -8.47 -29.90 19.11
CA LEU A 15 -8.10 -28.50 19.11
C LEU A 15 -7.01 -28.18 18.06
N LEU A 16 -6.07 -29.10 17.84
CA LEU A 16 -5.04 -28.95 16.81
C LEU A 16 -5.61 -29.09 15.39
N LEU A 17 -6.63 -29.91 15.18
CA LEU A 17 -7.30 -30.05 13.89
C LEU A 17 -8.21 -28.85 13.55
N SER A 18 -8.71 -28.13 14.54
CA SER A 18 -9.50 -26.90 14.30
C SER A 18 -8.63 -25.68 13.96
N ALA A 19 -7.32 -25.78 14.13
CA ALA A 19 -6.33 -24.79 13.67
C ALA A 19 -5.97 -24.94 12.17
N CYS A 20 -6.72 -25.74 11.38
CA CYS A 20 -6.65 -25.68 9.93
C CYS A 20 -6.96 -24.24 9.51
N ALA A 21 -5.93 -23.51 9.12
CA ALA A 21 -5.98 -22.14 8.66
C ALA A 21 -7.00 -22.02 7.53
N ARG A 22 -8.23 -21.61 7.87
CA ARG A 22 -9.21 -21.25 6.84
C ARG A 22 -8.70 -19.95 6.23
N HIS A 23 -8.27 -20.01 4.97
CA HIS A 23 -7.92 -18.81 4.22
C HIS A 23 -9.07 -17.81 4.26
N LYS A 24 -8.75 -16.58 4.60
CA LYS A 24 -9.71 -15.49 4.62
C LYS A 24 -9.93 -14.98 3.20
N ILE A 25 -11.19 -14.78 2.82
CA ILE A 25 -11.52 -14.09 1.58
C ILE A 25 -11.45 -12.59 1.86
N ILE A 26 -10.64 -11.89 1.08
CA ILE A 26 -10.45 -10.45 1.22
C ILE A 26 -11.59 -9.73 0.48
N PRO A 27 -12.31 -8.79 1.14
CA PRO A 27 -13.31 -7.97 0.47
C PRO A 27 -12.70 -7.10 -0.63
N ASP A 28 -13.42 -6.87 -1.73
CA ASP A 28 -12.94 -6.15 -2.90
C ASP A 28 -12.33 -4.78 -2.57
N ARG A 29 -12.97 -4.03 -1.67
CA ARG A 29 -12.46 -2.72 -1.23
C ARG A 29 -11.10 -2.82 -0.53
N LYS A 30 -10.91 -3.84 0.30
CA LYS A 30 -9.65 -4.08 0.99
C LYS A 30 -8.58 -4.58 0.02
N LEU A 31 -8.95 -5.45 -0.90
CA LEU A 31 -8.05 -5.94 -1.93
C LEU A 31 -7.58 -4.81 -2.86
N ALA A 32 -8.46 -3.85 -3.19
CA ALA A 32 -8.07 -2.66 -3.95
C ALA A 32 -7.06 -1.78 -3.19
N GLN A 33 -7.24 -1.60 -1.87
CA GLN A 33 -6.27 -0.90 -1.03
C GLN A 33 -4.91 -1.62 -0.98
N ILE A 34 -4.93 -2.94 -0.84
CA ILE A 34 -3.70 -3.76 -0.87
C ILE A 34 -2.98 -3.62 -2.21
N PHE A 35 -3.70 -3.65 -3.34
CA PHE A 35 -3.10 -3.45 -4.66
C PHE A 35 -2.56 -2.03 -4.84
N HIS A 36 -3.27 -1.01 -4.38
CA HIS A 36 -2.81 0.36 -4.38
C HIS A 36 -1.44 0.49 -3.69
N ASP A 37 -1.32 -0.01 -2.45
CA ASP A 37 -0.07 0.06 -1.69
C ASP A 37 1.05 -0.79 -2.32
N ALA A 38 0.68 -1.96 -2.88
CA ALA A 38 1.62 -2.81 -3.60
C ALA A 38 2.15 -2.14 -4.88
N PHE A 39 1.31 -1.42 -5.63
CA PHE A 39 1.72 -0.67 -6.81
C PHE A 39 2.64 0.51 -6.46
N LEU A 40 2.35 1.23 -5.37
CA LEU A 40 3.23 2.29 -4.86
C LEU A 40 4.60 1.74 -4.44
N ALA A 41 4.62 0.65 -3.68
CA ALA A 41 5.86 0.01 -3.26
C ALA A 41 6.69 -0.44 -4.47
N ASN A 42 6.05 -1.03 -5.47
CA ASN A 42 6.72 -1.48 -6.69
C ASN A 42 7.27 -0.31 -7.52
N ALA A 43 6.53 0.79 -7.63
CA ALA A 43 7.00 2.01 -8.30
C ALA A 43 8.21 2.62 -7.59
N TYR A 44 8.20 2.67 -6.25
CA TYR A 44 9.31 3.17 -5.45
C TYR A 44 10.59 2.35 -5.66
N ILE A 45 10.48 1.02 -5.61
CA ILE A 45 11.62 0.13 -5.81
C ILE A 45 12.18 0.24 -7.23
N GLY A 46 11.31 0.31 -8.23
CA GLY A 46 11.73 0.51 -9.62
C GLY A 46 12.48 1.82 -9.85
N SER A 47 12.19 2.86 -9.05
CA SER A 47 12.86 4.16 -9.14
C SER A 47 14.25 4.18 -8.48
N GLU A 48 14.44 3.41 -7.40
CA GLU A 48 15.66 3.43 -6.57
C GLU A 48 16.71 2.38 -6.98
N GLN A 49 16.44 1.53 -7.98
CA GLN A 49 17.28 0.38 -8.37
C GLN A 49 17.68 -0.52 -7.18
N VAL A 50 16.78 -0.66 -6.22
CA VAL A 50 17.02 -1.48 -5.02
C VAL A 50 16.81 -2.94 -5.38
N ASP A 51 17.87 -3.73 -5.25
CA ASP A 51 17.81 -5.19 -5.43
C ASP A 51 17.17 -5.84 -4.20
N ILE A 52 15.85 -5.77 -4.12
CA ILE A 52 15.07 -6.36 -3.03
C ILE A 52 14.36 -7.60 -3.58
N ASP A 53 14.50 -8.71 -2.89
CA ASP A 53 13.70 -9.91 -3.14
C ASP A 53 12.21 -9.55 -3.11
N SER A 54 11.59 -9.54 -4.28
CA SER A 54 10.26 -8.99 -4.53
C SER A 54 9.16 -9.59 -3.63
N LEU A 55 9.35 -10.82 -3.14
CA LEU A 55 8.41 -11.48 -2.23
C LEU A 55 8.40 -10.87 -0.83
N ASN A 56 9.52 -10.31 -0.38
CA ASN A 56 9.65 -9.75 0.96
C ASN A 56 8.99 -8.37 1.13
N ILE A 57 8.59 -7.72 0.03
CA ILE A 57 8.01 -6.38 0.06
C ILE A 57 6.50 -6.44 0.30
N TYR A 58 5.84 -7.41 -0.29
CA TYR A 58 4.39 -7.51 -0.25
C TYR A 58 3.88 -8.08 1.08
N GLU A 59 4.64 -8.95 1.72
CA GLU A 59 4.24 -9.57 2.99
C GLU A 59 3.95 -8.56 4.11
N PRO A 60 4.78 -7.53 4.36
CA PRO A 60 4.47 -6.47 5.33
C PRO A 60 3.22 -5.67 4.97
N ILE A 61 2.96 -5.44 3.67
CA ILE A 61 1.76 -4.76 3.20
C ILE A 61 0.53 -5.60 3.55
N PHE A 62 0.52 -6.89 3.19
CA PHE A 62 -0.58 -7.79 3.49
C PHE A 62 -0.84 -7.91 5.00
N ALA A 63 0.23 -8.05 5.78
CA ALA A 63 0.17 -8.11 7.24
C ALA A 63 -0.41 -6.83 7.87
N GLY A 64 -0.09 -5.66 7.32
CA GLY A 64 -0.66 -4.37 7.73
C GLY A 64 -2.19 -4.31 7.60
N TYR A 65 -2.76 -5.06 6.65
CA TYR A 65 -4.21 -5.21 6.48
C TYR A 65 -4.80 -6.39 7.25
N GLY A 66 -3.99 -7.18 7.96
CA GLY A 66 -4.41 -8.35 8.74
C GLY A 66 -4.65 -9.61 7.90
N TYR A 67 -3.97 -9.71 6.75
CA TYR A 67 -4.03 -10.84 5.83
C TYR A 67 -2.66 -11.44 5.62
N THR A 68 -2.63 -12.73 5.23
CA THR A 68 -1.42 -13.42 4.82
C THR A 68 -1.28 -13.44 3.31
N THR A 69 -0.10 -13.76 2.82
CA THR A 69 0.16 -13.97 1.39
C THR A 69 -0.77 -15.03 0.80
N GLU A 70 -1.03 -16.09 1.55
CA GLU A 70 -1.94 -17.17 1.16
C GLU A 70 -3.40 -16.69 1.03
N ASP A 71 -3.85 -15.79 1.93
CA ASP A 71 -5.19 -15.20 1.86
C ASP A 71 -5.37 -14.40 0.55
N VAL A 72 -4.34 -13.64 0.16
CA VAL A 72 -4.32 -12.87 -1.09
C VAL A 72 -4.39 -13.80 -2.29
N TYR A 73 -3.50 -14.79 -2.38
CA TYR A 73 -3.51 -15.76 -3.49
C TYR A 73 -4.80 -16.56 -3.54
N TYR A 74 -5.33 -16.98 -2.41
CA TYR A 74 -6.62 -17.68 -2.34
C TYR A 74 -7.77 -16.83 -2.88
N THR A 75 -7.80 -15.55 -2.51
CA THR A 75 -8.83 -14.60 -2.97
C THR A 75 -8.74 -14.39 -4.47
N ILE A 76 -7.55 -14.11 -5.01
CA ILE A 76 -7.32 -13.94 -6.45
C ILE A 76 -7.66 -15.21 -7.22
N GLY A 77 -7.24 -16.36 -6.72
CA GLY A 77 -7.55 -17.67 -7.32
C GLY A 77 -9.05 -17.95 -7.38
N ASN A 78 -9.84 -17.49 -6.42
CA ASN A 78 -11.31 -17.61 -6.45
C ASN A 78 -11.95 -16.76 -7.56
N PHE A 79 -11.44 -15.57 -7.84
CA PHE A 79 -11.90 -14.74 -8.96
C PHE A 79 -11.61 -15.43 -10.31
N SER A 80 -10.40 -15.93 -10.47
CA SER A 80 -9.99 -16.66 -11.68
C SER A 80 -10.85 -17.88 -11.96
N LYS A 81 -11.10 -18.71 -10.93
CA LYS A 81 -11.94 -19.91 -11.06
C LYS A 81 -13.39 -19.60 -11.46
N ARG A 82 -13.91 -18.47 -11.02
CA ARG A 82 -15.29 -18.05 -11.32
C ARG A 82 -15.42 -17.28 -12.62
N LYS A 83 -14.34 -17.10 -13.39
CA LYS A 83 -14.29 -16.26 -14.61
C LYS A 83 -14.93 -14.89 -14.36
N SER A 84 -14.66 -14.32 -13.21
CA SER A 84 -15.29 -13.10 -12.75
C SER A 84 -14.51 -11.89 -13.24
N ALA A 85 -15.21 -10.89 -13.76
CA ALA A 85 -14.65 -9.58 -14.05
C ALA A 85 -14.24 -8.80 -12.78
N ARG A 86 -14.65 -9.27 -11.59
CA ARG A 86 -14.40 -8.59 -10.30
C ARG A 86 -12.95 -8.26 -10.02
N LEU A 87 -12.00 -9.10 -10.47
CA LEU A 87 -10.58 -8.79 -10.30
C LEU A 87 -10.19 -7.56 -11.11
N GLY A 88 -10.70 -7.42 -12.34
CA GLY A 88 -10.53 -6.22 -13.16
C GLY A 88 -11.05 -4.98 -12.46
N ASP A 89 -12.28 -5.02 -11.94
CA ASP A 89 -12.91 -3.92 -11.19
C ASP A 89 -12.11 -3.53 -9.94
N VAL A 90 -11.51 -4.51 -9.25
CA VAL A 90 -10.66 -4.27 -8.07
C VAL A 90 -9.36 -3.57 -8.46
N VAL A 91 -8.71 -4.01 -9.53
CA VAL A 91 -7.48 -3.40 -10.06
C VAL A 91 -7.75 -1.98 -10.57
N GLU A 92 -8.83 -1.78 -11.33
CA GLU A 92 -9.24 -0.45 -11.82
C GLU A 92 -9.46 0.52 -10.65
N ARG A 93 -10.13 0.09 -9.60
CA ARG A 93 -10.31 0.90 -8.38
C ARG A 93 -8.99 1.27 -7.71
N ALA A 94 -8.01 0.36 -7.68
CA ALA A 94 -6.69 0.66 -7.15
C ALA A 94 -5.97 1.72 -7.99
N ILE A 95 -6.07 1.63 -9.32
CA ILE A 95 -5.52 2.63 -10.26
C ILE A 95 -6.19 3.99 -10.07
N GLU A 96 -7.51 4.05 -9.94
CA GLU A 96 -8.23 5.30 -9.67
C GLU A 96 -7.78 5.98 -8.36
N MET A 97 -7.44 5.19 -7.33
CA MET A 97 -6.90 5.72 -6.08
C MET A 97 -5.54 6.37 -6.31
N LEU A 98 -4.63 5.71 -7.04
CA LEU A 98 -3.31 6.23 -7.40
C LEU A 98 -3.40 7.51 -8.22
N GLU A 99 -4.27 7.57 -9.22
CA GLU A 99 -4.48 8.74 -10.05
C GLU A 99 -5.00 9.94 -9.24
N ARG A 100 -5.89 9.70 -8.29
CA ARG A 100 -6.43 10.73 -7.41
C ARG A 100 -5.34 11.31 -6.52
N GLU A 101 -4.53 10.47 -5.92
CA GLU A 101 -3.39 10.90 -5.09
C GLU A 101 -2.35 11.65 -5.92
N GLY A 102 -2.02 11.17 -7.12
CA GLY A 102 -1.13 11.85 -8.04
C GLY A 102 -1.61 13.26 -8.42
N LYS A 103 -2.91 13.45 -8.62
CA LYS A 103 -3.48 14.78 -8.88
C LYS A 103 -3.32 15.72 -7.68
N ILE A 104 -3.59 15.22 -6.45
CA ILE A 104 -3.43 16.01 -5.22
C ILE A 104 -1.96 16.41 -5.04
N TYR A 105 -1.04 15.46 -5.18
CA TYR A 105 0.39 15.71 -5.08
C TYR A 105 0.87 16.76 -6.09
N ASN A 106 0.46 16.66 -7.36
CA ASN A 106 0.82 17.63 -8.38
C ASN A 106 0.26 19.02 -8.10
N GLN A 107 -0.93 19.12 -7.50
CA GLN A 107 -1.47 20.42 -7.07
C GLN A 107 -0.66 21.02 -5.93
N GLU A 108 -0.26 20.23 -4.94
CA GLU A 108 0.59 20.69 -3.83
C GLU A 108 1.95 21.16 -4.32
N VAL A 109 2.59 20.41 -5.22
CA VAL A 109 3.87 20.82 -5.84
C VAL A 109 3.73 22.12 -6.59
N ALA A 110 2.67 22.32 -7.38
CA ALA A 110 2.43 23.56 -8.11
C ALA A 110 2.24 24.76 -7.18
N VAL A 111 1.59 24.59 -6.03
CA VAL A 111 1.45 25.63 -5.00
C VAL A 111 2.81 25.96 -4.39
N LEU A 112 3.62 24.97 -4.03
CA LEU A 112 4.96 25.17 -3.47
C LEU A 112 5.88 25.90 -4.45
N ASP A 113 5.88 25.53 -5.73
CA ASP A 113 6.63 26.21 -6.78
C ASP A 113 6.21 27.67 -6.92
N THR A 114 4.91 27.95 -6.80
CA THR A 114 4.40 29.33 -6.85
C THR A 114 4.90 30.15 -5.66
N ILE A 115 4.87 29.58 -4.45
CA ILE A 115 5.35 30.23 -3.23
C ILE A 115 6.86 30.51 -3.34
N ASP A 116 7.65 29.54 -3.78
CA ASP A 116 9.10 29.71 -3.95
C ASP A 116 9.43 30.80 -4.98
N ASN A 117 8.72 30.83 -6.10
CA ASN A 117 8.87 31.86 -7.13
C ASN A 117 8.52 33.27 -6.60
N VAL A 118 7.46 33.38 -5.80
CA VAL A 118 7.09 34.65 -5.18
C VAL A 118 8.15 35.10 -4.16
N ALA A 119 8.63 34.18 -3.32
CA ALA A 119 9.67 34.47 -2.34
C ALA A 119 10.98 34.92 -3.01
N ARG A 120 11.42 34.25 -4.07
CA ARG A 120 12.61 34.65 -4.85
C ARG A 120 12.46 36.05 -5.46
N ARG A 121 11.32 36.36 -6.06
CA ARG A 121 11.05 37.70 -6.65
C ARG A 121 11.05 38.80 -5.59
N THR A 122 10.49 38.54 -4.43
CA THR A 122 10.46 39.47 -3.32
C THR A 122 11.87 39.75 -2.77
N PHE A 123 12.66 38.67 -2.58
CA PHE A 123 14.04 38.78 -2.14
C PHE A 123 14.90 39.60 -3.13
N THR A 124 14.79 39.31 -4.43
CA THR A 124 15.53 40.04 -5.46
C THR A 124 15.17 41.54 -5.47
N ARG A 125 13.90 41.88 -5.30
CA ARG A 125 13.45 43.30 -5.23
C ARG A 125 14.02 44.00 -4.01
N THR A 126 14.04 43.36 -2.83
CA THR A 126 14.62 43.95 -1.61
C THR A 126 16.12 44.18 -1.74
N VAL A 127 16.86 43.24 -2.29
CA VAL A 127 18.31 43.39 -2.49
C VAL A 127 18.62 44.52 -3.49
N LEU A 128 17.85 44.65 -4.55
CA LEU A 128 18.02 45.76 -5.51
C LEU A 128 17.70 47.08 -4.91
N ALA A 129 16.63 47.18 -4.09
CA ALA A 129 16.28 48.44 -3.40
C ALA A 129 17.37 48.86 -2.42
N ASP A 130 17.91 47.95 -1.61
CA ASP A 130 19.04 48.19 -0.70
C ASP A 130 20.30 48.64 -1.42
N SER A 131 20.60 48.08 -2.59
CA SER A 131 21.77 48.49 -3.39
C SER A 131 21.65 49.90 -3.95
N LEU A 132 20.45 50.30 -4.36
CA LEU A 132 20.17 51.66 -4.85
C LEU A 132 20.26 52.73 -3.75
N ILE A 133 19.88 52.42 -2.52
CA ILE A 133 19.97 53.33 -1.37
C ILE A 133 21.44 53.54 -0.96
N ARG A 134 22.33 52.59 -1.14
CA ARG A 134 23.75 52.68 -0.77
C ARG A 134 24.61 53.48 -1.77
N VAL A 135 24.13 53.72 -2.99
CA VAL A 135 24.87 54.37 -4.06
C VAL A 135 24.48 55.88 -4.19
N GLY A 136 23.42 56.30 -3.50
CA GLY A 136 22.99 57.70 -3.40
C GLY A 136 23.49 58.35 -2.11
#